data_b1f9ab3ed0a64a5951e428e1393ee3fe
#
_entry.id   b1f9ab3ed0a64a5951e428e1393ee3fe
#
_cell.length_a   1.000
_cell.length_b   1.000
_cell.length_c   1.000
_cell.angle_alpha   90.00
_cell.angle_beta   90.00
_cell.angle_gamma   90.00
#
_symmetry.space_group_name_H-M   'P 1'
#
loop_
_entity.id
_entity.type
_entity.pdbx_description
1 polymer ?
#
loop_
_entity_poly.entity_id
_entity_poly.type
_entity_poly.pdbx_seq_one_letter_code
_entity_poly.pdbx_strand_id
1 'polypeptide(L)'
;MNYQPIVIIGAPRSGTNMLRDVLCQFQKVGTWPCDEINYIWRHGNVGSETDEFSVDMARPKVKEFIRKEFDNFASDNDLNFLVEKTCANSLRIPFVDQVIPEAKYIFIVRDGVDVVGSAAIRWKAKLDLSYIVKKIRYVPLL
;
A
#
# COMPACT_ATOMS: atom_id res chain seq x y z
N MET A 1 10.35 -14.59 -6.75
CA MET A 1 8.96 -14.51 -6.25
C MET A 1 8.13 -15.62 -6.88
N ASN A 2 7.44 -16.41 -6.08
CA ASN A 2 6.53 -17.48 -6.58
C ASN A 2 5.06 -17.00 -6.61
N TYR A 3 4.85 -15.70 -6.58
CA TYR A 3 3.54 -15.04 -6.59
C TYR A 3 3.62 -13.79 -7.48
N GLN A 4 2.46 -13.28 -7.90
CA GLN A 4 2.36 -12.04 -8.67
C GLN A 4 1.98 -10.87 -7.76
N PRO A 5 2.85 -9.86 -7.56
CA PRO A 5 2.47 -8.62 -6.91
C PRO A 5 1.51 -7.82 -7.78
N ILE A 6 0.45 -7.26 -7.16
CA ILE A 6 -0.51 -6.34 -7.77
C ILE A 6 -0.51 -5.07 -6.92
N VAL A 7 -0.15 -3.94 -7.51
CA VAL A 7 -0.12 -2.65 -6.83
C VAL A 7 -1.27 -1.78 -7.32
N ILE A 8 -2.16 -1.40 -6.41
CA ILE A 8 -3.28 -0.49 -6.70
C ILE A 8 -2.81 0.94 -6.47
N ILE A 9 -2.84 1.73 -7.54
CA ILE A 9 -2.50 3.14 -7.55
C ILE A 9 -3.77 3.98 -7.66
N GLY A 10 -3.94 4.93 -6.75
CA GLY A 10 -5.07 5.84 -6.77
C GLY A 10 -5.09 6.76 -5.56
N ALA A 11 -5.71 7.92 -5.73
CA ALA A 11 -5.88 8.88 -4.65
C ALA A 11 -6.75 8.30 -3.51
N PRO A 12 -6.56 8.75 -2.27
CA PRO A 12 -7.50 8.43 -1.20
C PRO A 12 -8.94 8.77 -1.60
N ARG A 13 -9.91 7.97 -1.18
CA ARG A 13 -11.34 8.11 -1.51
C ARG A 13 -11.74 7.80 -2.96
N SER A 14 -10.83 7.25 -3.76
CA SER A 14 -11.14 6.83 -5.15
C SER A 14 -11.70 5.40 -5.28
N GLY A 15 -11.90 4.68 -4.18
CA GLY A 15 -12.41 3.29 -4.20
C GLY A 15 -11.31 2.22 -4.14
N THR A 16 -10.07 2.61 -3.85
CA THR A 16 -8.91 1.70 -3.77
C THR A 16 -9.10 0.57 -2.76
N ASN A 17 -9.69 0.85 -1.59
CA ASN A 17 -10.00 -0.18 -0.58
C ASN A 17 -11.06 -1.15 -1.10
N MET A 18 -12.12 -0.66 -1.74
CA MET A 18 -13.17 -1.51 -2.29
C MET A 18 -12.59 -2.48 -3.34
N LEU A 19 -11.75 -1.99 -4.24
CA LEU A 19 -11.11 -2.86 -5.24
C LEU A 19 -10.21 -3.90 -4.57
N ARG A 20 -9.36 -3.51 -3.62
CA ARG A 20 -8.54 -4.45 -2.85
C ARG A 20 -9.40 -5.54 -2.21
N ASP A 21 -10.47 -5.15 -1.54
CA ASP A 21 -11.34 -6.08 -0.81
C ASP A 21 -12.08 -7.04 -1.76
N VAL A 22 -12.47 -6.57 -2.95
CA VAL A 22 -13.05 -7.41 -4.00
C VAL A 22 -12.01 -8.41 -4.54
N LEU A 23 -10.80 -7.97 -4.85
CA LEU A 23 -9.72 -8.86 -5.32
C LEU A 23 -9.38 -9.94 -4.30
N CYS A 24 -9.37 -9.60 -3.02
CA CYS A 24 -9.07 -10.54 -1.94
C CYS A 24 -10.20 -11.57 -1.66
N GLN A 25 -11.33 -11.52 -2.38
CA GLN A 25 -12.34 -12.58 -2.33
C GLN A 25 -11.97 -13.80 -3.20
N PHE A 26 -11.02 -13.66 -4.11
CA PHE A 26 -10.55 -14.77 -4.93
C PHE A 26 -9.58 -15.67 -4.18
N GLN A 27 -9.59 -16.95 -4.51
CA GLN A 27 -8.72 -17.94 -3.87
C GLN A 27 -7.23 -17.62 -4.10
N LYS A 28 -6.42 -17.71 -3.05
CA LYS A 28 -4.97 -17.42 -3.05
C LYS A 28 -4.62 -15.99 -3.48
N VAL A 29 -5.55 -15.07 -3.32
CA VAL A 29 -5.33 -13.63 -3.42
C VAL A 29 -5.41 -13.03 -2.02
N GLY A 30 -4.41 -12.30 -1.61
CA GLY A 30 -4.37 -11.73 -0.26
C GLY A 30 -3.72 -10.36 -0.20
N THR A 31 -3.88 -9.72 0.93
CA THR A 31 -3.30 -8.43 1.28
C THR A 31 -2.95 -8.41 2.75
N TRP A 32 -2.10 -7.48 3.17
CA TRP A 32 -1.79 -7.31 4.59
C TRP A 32 -3.06 -7.01 5.42
N PRO A 33 -3.10 -7.46 6.68
CA PRO A 33 -4.27 -7.27 7.55
C PRO A 33 -4.45 -5.80 8.00
N CYS A 34 -3.51 -4.92 7.68
CA CYS A 34 -3.62 -3.48 7.86
C CYS A 34 -4.09 -2.78 6.59
N ASP A 35 -4.59 -1.54 6.74
CA ASP A 35 -5.13 -0.79 5.61
C ASP A 35 -4.04 -0.40 4.58
N GLU A 36 -2.88 0.04 5.07
CA GLU A 36 -1.74 0.45 4.24
C GLU A 36 -0.42 0.09 4.91
N ILE A 37 0.56 -0.33 4.11
CA ILE A 37 1.89 -0.72 4.56
C ILE A 37 2.93 0.38 4.34
N ASN A 38 2.56 1.64 4.51
CA ASN A 38 3.46 2.76 4.28
C ASN A 38 4.75 2.66 5.12
N TYR A 39 4.70 2.06 6.31
CA TYR A 39 5.87 1.81 7.15
C TYR A 39 6.90 0.87 6.50
N ILE A 40 6.47 -0.11 5.69
CA ILE A 40 7.37 -0.98 4.91
C ILE A 40 8.01 -0.15 3.79
N TRP A 41 7.21 0.60 3.04
CA TRP A 41 7.70 1.43 1.93
C TRP A 41 8.69 2.51 2.39
N ARG A 42 8.51 3.05 3.57
CA ARG A 42 9.39 4.08 4.15
C ARG A 42 10.69 3.53 4.76
N HIS A 43 10.88 2.21 4.78
CA HIS A 43 12.10 1.61 5.34
C HIS A 43 13.35 2.22 4.73
N GLY A 44 14.30 2.63 5.58
CA GLY A 44 15.53 3.31 5.19
C GLY A 44 15.36 4.76 4.69
N ASN A 45 14.11 5.26 4.57
CA ASN A 45 13.79 6.62 4.15
C ASN A 45 12.87 7.33 5.16
N VAL A 46 12.85 6.87 6.42
CA VAL A 46 11.97 7.41 7.47
C VAL A 46 12.20 8.89 7.78
N GLY A 47 13.41 9.40 7.54
CA GLY A 47 13.75 10.82 7.70
C GLY A 47 13.23 11.74 6.60
N SER A 48 12.62 11.20 5.54
CA SER A 48 11.97 12.05 4.52
C SER A 48 10.74 12.73 5.10
N GLU A 49 10.58 14.03 4.83
CA GLU A 49 9.40 14.80 5.27
C GLU A 49 8.15 14.49 4.46
N THR A 50 8.33 13.90 3.26
CA THR A 50 7.23 13.59 2.35
C THR A 50 7.22 12.11 1.97
N ASP A 51 6.15 11.65 1.32
CA ASP A 51 6.05 10.32 0.71
C ASP A 51 6.46 10.31 -0.78
N GLU A 52 6.96 11.43 -1.30
CA GLU A 52 7.56 11.52 -2.64
C GLU A 52 8.97 10.93 -2.62
N PHE A 53 9.11 9.73 -3.15
CA PHE A 53 10.40 9.05 -3.24
C PHE A 53 10.88 8.98 -4.68
N SER A 54 12.10 9.45 -4.91
CA SER A 54 12.79 9.31 -6.18
C SER A 54 13.42 7.93 -6.34
N VAL A 55 13.80 7.57 -7.56
CA VAL A 55 14.36 6.25 -7.91
C VAL A 55 15.65 5.94 -7.13
N ASP A 56 16.50 6.93 -6.90
CA ASP A 56 17.77 6.79 -6.16
C ASP A 56 17.56 6.45 -4.67
N MET A 57 16.38 6.73 -4.12
CA MET A 57 16.01 6.33 -2.75
C MET A 57 15.75 4.82 -2.64
N ALA A 58 15.55 4.11 -3.75
CA ALA A 58 15.43 2.65 -3.83
C ALA A 58 16.81 1.96 -3.74
N ARG A 59 17.58 2.27 -2.71
CA ARG A 59 18.92 1.71 -2.48
C ARG A 59 18.87 0.19 -2.31
N PRO A 60 19.98 -0.54 -2.57
CA PRO A 60 19.99 -2.02 -2.52
C PRO A 60 19.39 -2.58 -1.23
N LYS A 61 19.78 -2.07 -0.06
CA LYS A 61 19.27 -2.53 1.24
C LYS A 61 17.77 -2.24 1.43
N VAL A 62 17.27 -1.12 0.86
CA VAL A 62 15.85 -0.76 0.90
C VAL A 62 15.04 -1.74 0.06
N LYS A 63 15.51 -2.02 -1.17
CA LYS A 63 14.89 -3.01 -2.05
C LYS A 63 14.86 -4.39 -1.41
N GLU A 64 16.00 -4.85 -0.88
CA GLU A 64 16.13 -6.15 -0.23
C GLU A 64 15.14 -6.30 0.92
N PHE A 65 15.04 -5.30 1.79
CA PHE A 65 14.10 -5.32 2.91
C PHE A 65 12.65 -5.39 2.43
N ILE A 66 12.24 -4.48 1.54
CA ILE A 66 10.84 -4.42 1.08
C ILE A 66 10.47 -5.73 0.35
N ARG A 67 11.32 -6.22 -0.53
CA ARG A 67 11.08 -7.48 -1.25
C ARG A 67 10.98 -8.66 -0.30
N LYS A 68 11.82 -8.71 0.74
CA LYS A 68 11.78 -9.75 1.76
C LYS A 68 10.44 -9.73 2.54
N GLU A 69 9.94 -8.56 2.89
CA GLU A 69 8.63 -8.42 3.55
C GLU A 69 7.49 -8.94 2.66
N PHE A 70 7.55 -8.64 1.35
CA PHE A 70 6.59 -9.15 0.39
C PHE A 70 6.68 -10.66 0.20
N ASP A 71 7.90 -11.21 0.05
CA ASP A 71 8.15 -12.65 -0.13
C ASP A 71 7.70 -13.44 1.10
N ASN A 72 8.05 -12.98 2.30
CA ASN A 72 7.65 -13.61 3.56
C ASN A 72 6.13 -13.64 3.68
N PHE A 73 5.47 -12.50 3.48
CA PHE A 73 4.02 -12.42 3.64
C PHE A 73 3.28 -13.31 2.63
N ALA A 74 3.70 -13.31 1.37
CA ALA A 74 3.09 -14.16 0.35
C ALA A 74 3.31 -15.65 0.63
N SER A 75 4.51 -16.04 1.07
CA SER A 75 4.85 -17.43 1.43
C SER A 75 4.07 -17.91 2.66
N ASP A 76 4.04 -17.11 3.73
CA ASP A 76 3.38 -17.46 4.99
C ASP A 76 1.86 -17.66 4.83
N ASN A 77 1.28 -17.02 3.81
CA ASN A 77 -0.15 -17.08 3.51
C ASN A 77 -0.50 -17.91 2.27
N ASP A 78 0.46 -18.62 1.67
CA ASP A 78 0.29 -19.46 0.47
C ASP A 78 -0.43 -18.74 -0.68
N LEU A 79 0.03 -17.50 -1.00
CA LEU A 79 -0.61 -16.64 -1.98
C LEU A 79 -0.03 -16.86 -3.39
N ASN A 80 -0.92 -16.82 -4.39
CA ASN A 80 -0.55 -16.70 -5.81
C ASN A 80 -0.51 -15.24 -6.25
N PHE A 81 -1.32 -14.38 -5.62
CA PHE A 81 -1.37 -12.94 -5.89
C PHE A 81 -1.32 -12.17 -4.57
N LEU A 82 -0.43 -11.21 -4.47
CA LEU A 82 -0.32 -10.31 -3.33
C LEU A 82 -0.74 -8.91 -3.75
N VAL A 83 -1.87 -8.45 -3.21
CA VAL A 83 -2.43 -7.12 -3.50
C VAL A 83 -1.89 -6.12 -2.50
N GLU A 84 -1.23 -5.11 -2.98
CA GLU A 84 -0.75 -3.96 -2.22
C GLU A 84 -1.57 -2.71 -2.55
N LYS A 85 -2.00 -1.99 -1.52
CA LYS A 85 -2.74 -0.74 -1.67
C LYS A 85 -2.29 0.25 -0.60
N THR A 86 -1.35 1.12 -0.97
CA THR A 86 -0.93 2.29 -0.19
C THR A 86 -1.15 3.53 -1.06
N CYS A 87 -2.05 4.41 -0.66
CA CYS A 87 -2.39 5.59 -1.46
C CYS A 87 -1.17 6.49 -1.74
N ALA A 88 -0.22 6.58 -0.81
CA ALA A 88 1.03 7.31 -0.98
C ALA A 88 1.89 6.80 -2.15
N ASN A 89 1.70 5.57 -2.63
CA ASN A 89 2.43 5.04 -3.78
C ASN A 89 2.11 5.81 -5.08
N SER A 90 1.00 6.54 -5.16
CA SER A 90 0.72 7.44 -6.27
C SER A 90 1.71 8.60 -6.40
N LEU A 91 2.44 8.94 -5.34
CA LEU A 91 3.47 9.98 -5.31
C LEU A 91 4.87 9.45 -5.66
N ARG A 92 5.06 8.12 -5.76
CA ARG A 92 6.37 7.49 -5.89
C ARG A 92 6.38 6.26 -6.81
N ILE A 93 5.57 6.26 -7.85
CA ILE A 93 5.46 5.12 -8.80
C ILE A 93 6.83 4.66 -9.31
N PRO A 94 7.76 5.54 -9.75
CA PRO A 94 9.08 5.09 -10.22
C PRO A 94 9.92 4.42 -9.14
N PHE A 95 9.79 4.83 -7.87
CA PHE A 95 10.43 4.15 -6.74
C PHE A 95 9.84 2.76 -6.53
N VAL A 96 8.50 2.62 -6.54
CA VAL A 96 7.81 1.33 -6.39
C VAL A 96 8.22 0.37 -7.50
N ASP A 97 8.24 0.83 -8.75
CA ASP A 97 8.65 0.05 -9.91
C ASP A 97 10.12 -0.40 -9.82
N GLN A 98 10.98 0.47 -9.33
CA GLN A 98 12.39 0.13 -9.09
C GLN A 98 12.58 -0.91 -7.98
N VAL A 99 11.67 -0.98 -7.01
CA VAL A 99 11.70 -1.96 -5.91
C VAL A 99 11.10 -3.30 -6.34
N ILE A 100 9.96 -3.29 -7.04
CA ILE A 100 9.21 -4.48 -7.47
C ILE A 100 8.85 -4.35 -8.96
N PRO A 101 9.83 -4.50 -9.87
CA PRO A 101 9.62 -4.32 -11.31
C PRO A 101 8.68 -5.37 -11.92
N GLU A 102 8.48 -6.50 -11.26
CA GLU A 102 7.55 -7.56 -11.69
C GLU A 102 6.08 -7.27 -11.32
N ALA A 103 5.80 -6.18 -10.60
CA ALA A 103 4.44 -5.84 -10.18
C ALA A 103 3.52 -5.53 -11.38
N LYS A 104 2.25 -5.93 -11.25
CA LYS A 104 1.16 -5.43 -12.12
C LYS A 104 0.49 -4.25 -11.44
N TYR A 105 0.20 -3.21 -12.22
CA TYR A 105 -0.40 -1.99 -11.70
C TYR A 105 -1.86 -1.88 -12.11
N ILE A 106 -2.72 -1.51 -11.16
CA ILE A 106 -4.11 -1.15 -11.43
C ILE A 106 -4.30 0.30 -11.02
N PHE A 107 -4.61 1.15 -11.99
CA PHE A 107 -4.86 2.57 -11.74
C PHE A 107 -6.35 2.82 -11.55
N ILE A 108 -6.72 3.43 -10.42
CA ILE A 108 -8.08 3.91 -10.17
C ILE A 108 -8.09 5.42 -10.28
N VAL A 109 -8.92 5.92 -11.19
CA VAL A 109 -9.20 7.34 -11.37
C VAL A 109 -10.66 7.60 -11.01
N ARG A 110 -10.88 8.61 -10.18
CA ARG A 110 -12.21 9.10 -9.82
C ARG A 110 -12.27 10.60 -10.04
N ASP A 111 -13.45 11.11 -10.35
CA ASP A 111 -13.67 12.56 -10.47
C ASP A 111 -13.24 13.29 -9.20
N GLY A 112 -12.49 14.39 -9.34
CA GLY A 112 -11.90 15.13 -8.23
C GLY A 112 -12.95 15.77 -7.31
N VAL A 113 -14.10 16.20 -7.85
CA VAL A 113 -15.20 16.76 -7.07
C VAL A 113 -15.79 15.70 -6.14
N ASP A 114 -16.00 14.49 -6.68
CA ASP A 114 -16.47 13.34 -5.90
C ASP A 114 -15.48 12.93 -4.80
N VAL A 115 -14.18 12.98 -5.09
CA VAL A 115 -13.12 12.67 -4.11
C VAL A 115 -13.16 13.69 -2.97
N VAL A 116 -13.22 14.98 -3.29
CA VAL A 116 -13.29 16.07 -2.30
C VAL A 116 -14.56 15.95 -1.45
N GLY A 117 -15.72 15.73 -2.07
CA GLY A 117 -16.98 15.50 -1.37
C GLY A 117 -16.91 14.34 -0.38
N SER A 118 -16.35 13.20 -0.82
CA SER A 118 -16.15 12.04 0.04
C SER A 118 -15.16 12.30 1.17
N ALA A 119 -14.08 13.05 0.94
CA ALA A 119 -13.10 13.43 1.95
C ALA A 119 -13.69 14.36 3.00
N ALA A 120 -14.47 15.37 2.59
CA ALA A 120 -15.14 16.30 3.49
C ALA A 120 -16.11 15.61 4.46
N ILE A 121 -16.87 14.60 3.98
CA ILE A 121 -17.73 13.77 4.82
C ILE A 121 -16.88 13.00 5.86
N ARG A 122 -15.75 12.41 5.43
CA ARG A 122 -14.89 11.63 6.33
C ARG A 122 -14.23 12.51 7.40
N TRP A 123 -13.81 13.71 7.08
CA TRP A 123 -13.22 14.65 8.06
C TRP A 123 -14.21 15.08 9.15
N LYS A 124 -15.50 15.10 8.84
CA LYS A 124 -16.57 15.38 9.82
C LYS A 124 -17.02 14.14 10.61
N ALA A 125 -16.57 12.96 10.23
CA ALA A 125 -16.94 11.72 10.92
C ALA A 125 -16.27 11.64 12.30
N LYS A 126 -16.97 10.99 13.24
CA LYS A 126 -16.41 10.70 14.57
C LYS A 126 -15.16 9.81 14.44
N LEU A 127 -14.20 10.02 15.34
CA LEU A 127 -13.01 9.19 15.47
C LEU A 127 -13.41 7.74 15.73
N ASP A 128 -12.94 6.83 14.87
CA ASP A 128 -13.08 5.40 15.05
C ASP A 128 -11.86 4.87 15.83
N LEU A 129 -12.01 4.81 17.16
CA LEU A 129 -10.95 4.33 18.05
C LEU A 129 -10.57 2.87 17.77
N SER A 130 -11.52 2.04 17.33
CA SER A 130 -11.25 0.64 17.02
C SER A 130 -10.34 0.49 15.81
N TYR A 131 -10.55 1.30 14.79
CA TYR A 131 -9.69 1.41 13.62
C TYR A 131 -8.28 1.89 13.98
N ILE A 132 -8.18 2.93 14.83
CA ILE A 132 -6.89 3.47 15.27
C ILE A 132 -6.08 2.42 16.02
N VAL A 133 -6.70 1.70 16.97
CA VAL A 133 -6.04 0.63 17.73
C VAL A 133 -5.55 -0.50 16.82
N LYS A 134 -6.37 -0.92 15.85
CA LYS A 134 -5.93 -1.90 14.84
C LYS A 134 -4.71 -1.41 14.05
N LYS A 135 -4.71 -0.15 13.63
CA LYS A 135 -3.61 0.44 12.86
C LYS A 135 -2.32 0.53 13.65
N ILE A 136 -2.38 0.93 14.92
CA ILE A 136 -1.20 1.03 15.82
C ILE A 136 -0.50 -0.32 15.99
N ARG A 137 -1.22 -1.43 15.99
CA ARG A 137 -0.64 -2.78 16.14
C ARG A 137 0.33 -3.16 15.02
N TYR A 138 0.22 -2.53 13.85
CA TYR A 138 1.04 -2.83 12.66
C TYR A 138 2.10 -1.74 12.38
N VAL A 139 2.11 -0.65 13.14
CA VAL A 139 3.15 0.37 13.04
C VAL A 139 4.25 0.00 14.03
N PRO A 140 5.50 -0.25 13.59
CA PRO A 140 6.60 -0.46 14.50
C PRO A 140 6.72 0.73 15.45
N LEU A 141 6.79 0.47 16.74
CA LEU A 141 7.21 1.48 17.71
C LEU A 141 8.67 1.82 17.39
N LEU A 142 8.91 3.06 16.98
CA LEU A 142 10.26 3.59 16.77
C LEU A 142 11.01 3.68 18.09
#